data_d4863fd5ebea16988293ebd41d3d8583
#
_entry.id   d4863fd5ebea16988293ebd41d3d8583
#
_cell.length_a   1.000
_cell.length_b   1.000
_cell.length_c   1.000
_cell.angle_alpha   90.00
_cell.angle_beta   90.00
_cell.angle_gamma   90.00
#
_symmetry.space_group_name_H-M   'P 1'
#
loop_
_entity.id
_entity.type
_entity.pdbx_description
1 polymer ?
#
loop_
_entity_poly.entity_id
_entity_poly.type
_entity_poly.pdbx_seq_one_letter_code
_entity_poly.pdbx_strand_id
1 'polypeptide(L)'
;MHTGTLMVRLAKQYHRDVAPYAALTAPEFFNKVKSIPYNRDPEHVEFLQRPVYTLAGNRPGGDCDDKAIVSGAYAICNGIPFRFVAMGRYKDKPLHHVATDFYLNGSWLHFDPTYSDQVMGKYLFPPERSMVIGQWNGT
;
A
#
# COMPACT_ATOMS: atom_id res chain seq x y z
N MET A 1 -15.60 -1.30 7.45
CA MET A 1 -14.47 -0.37 7.46
C MET A 1 -14.43 0.42 6.18
N HIS A 2 -14.69 1.69 6.29
CA HIS A 2 -14.87 2.53 5.11
C HIS A 2 -13.55 2.92 4.45
N THR A 3 -12.49 3.06 5.24
CA THR A 3 -11.19 3.47 4.72
C THR A 3 -10.63 2.45 3.73
N GLY A 4 -10.67 1.17 4.08
CA GLY A 4 -10.15 0.13 3.19
C GLY A 4 -10.89 0.06 1.86
N THR A 5 -12.22 0.17 1.90
CA THR A 5 -13.03 0.20 0.69
C THR A 5 -12.71 1.42 -0.17
N LEU A 6 -12.53 2.57 0.46
CA LEU A 6 -12.18 3.80 -0.23
C LEU A 6 -10.79 3.69 -0.86
N MET A 7 -9.84 3.06 -0.16
CA MET A 7 -8.49 2.86 -0.70
C MET A 7 -8.52 1.99 -1.96
N VAL A 8 -9.29 0.91 -1.96
CA VAL A 8 -9.44 0.05 -3.15
C VAL A 8 -10.06 0.87 -4.30
N ARG A 9 -11.08 1.67 -4.00
CA ARG A 9 -11.70 2.52 -5.01
C ARG A 9 -10.72 3.50 -5.61
N LEU A 10 -9.89 4.13 -4.79
CA LEU A 10 -8.89 5.07 -5.29
C LEU A 10 -7.83 4.38 -6.14
N ALA A 11 -7.38 3.19 -5.73
CA ALA A 11 -6.43 2.43 -6.52
C ALA A 11 -7.01 2.07 -7.89
N LYS A 12 -8.27 1.63 -7.93
CA LYS A 12 -8.95 1.30 -9.18
C LYS A 12 -9.16 2.54 -10.06
N GLN A 13 -9.64 3.61 -9.47
CA GLN A 13 -9.99 4.82 -10.22
C GLN A 13 -8.78 5.47 -10.83
N TYR A 14 -7.66 5.47 -10.13
CA TYR A 14 -6.45 6.18 -10.53
C TYR A 14 -5.26 5.26 -10.83
N HIS A 15 -5.51 4.00 -11.16
CA HIS A 15 -4.41 3.06 -11.44
C HIS A 15 -3.51 3.55 -12.58
N ARG A 16 -4.05 4.30 -13.53
CA ARG A 16 -3.27 4.84 -14.65
C ARG A 16 -2.17 5.80 -14.22
N ASP A 17 -2.28 6.39 -13.04
CA ASP A 17 -1.21 7.23 -12.49
C ASP A 17 0.08 6.43 -12.34
N VAL A 18 -0.03 5.11 -12.19
CA VAL A 18 1.12 4.23 -11.98
C VAL A 18 1.60 3.61 -13.30
N ALA A 19 0.88 3.82 -14.40
CA ALA A 19 1.22 3.24 -15.70
C ALA A 19 2.69 3.47 -16.11
N PRO A 20 3.30 4.64 -15.87
CA PRO A 20 4.72 4.83 -16.23
C PRO A 20 5.68 3.89 -15.51
N TYR A 21 5.25 3.31 -14.40
CA TYR A 21 6.07 2.42 -13.58
C TYR A 21 5.63 0.97 -13.67
N ALA A 22 4.59 0.67 -14.47
CA ALA A 22 4.01 -0.67 -14.50
C ALA A 22 4.98 -1.73 -15.03
N ALA A 23 5.93 -1.33 -15.87
CA ALA A 23 6.91 -2.25 -16.44
C ALA A 23 8.02 -2.63 -15.45
N LEU A 24 8.15 -1.92 -14.33
CA LEU A 24 9.11 -2.28 -13.30
C LEU A 24 8.71 -3.62 -12.68
N THR A 25 9.70 -4.42 -12.30
CA THR A 25 9.44 -5.62 -11.51
C THR A 25 8.93 -5.23 -10.13
N ALA A 26 8.31 -6.17 -9.43
CA ALA A 26 7.83 -5.91 -8.07
C ALA A 26 8.96 -5.41 -7.15
N PRO A 27 10.16 -6.03 -7.12
CA PRO A 27 11.26 -5.49 -6.32
C PRO A 27 11.67 -4.08 -6.72
N GLU A 28 11.70 -3.78 -8.02
CA GLU A 28 12.05 -2.44 -8.49
C GLU A 28 11.02 -1.41 -8.06
N PHE A 29 9.74 -1.76 -8.19
CA PHE A 29 8.67 -0.86 -7.77
C PHE A 29 8.67 -0.68 -6.25
N PHE A 30 8.92 -1.77 -5.51
CA PHE A 30 9.06 -1.71 -4.06
C PHE A 30 10.12 -0.66 -3.67
N ASN A 31 11.29 -0.71 -4.29
CA ASN A 31 12.37 0.23 -4.00
C ASN A 31 12.00 1.65 -4.39
N LYS A 32 11.28 1.82 -5.49
CA LYS A 32 10.81 3.15 -5.93
C LYS A 32 9.91 3.77 -4.88
N VAL A 33 8.91 3.03 -4.40
CA VAL A 33 7.97 3.56 -3.41
C VAL A 33 8.65 3.74 -2.06
N LYS A 34 9.54 2.82 -1.70
CA LYS A 34 10.29 2.92 -0.44
C LYS A 34 11.13 4.19 -0.39
N SER A 35 11.62 4.66 -1.52
CA SER A 35 12.44 5.88 -1.60
C SER A 35 11.64 7.16 -1.44
N ILE A 36 10.31 7.10 -1.54
CA ILE A 36 9.45 8.27 -1.34
C ILE A 36 9.46 8.61 0.16
N PRO A 37 9.69 9.89 0.52
CA PRO A 37 9.71 10.25 1.94
C PRO A 37 8.41 9.89 2.63
N TYR A 38 8.51 9.33 3.83
CA TYR A 38 7.36 9.09 4.68
C TYR A 38 6.91 10.40 5.29
N ASN A 39 5.63 10.70 5.15
CA ASN A 39 5.08 11.92 5.72
C ASN A 39 3.74 11.63 6.37
N ARG A 40 3.71 11.74 7.68
CA ARG A 40 2.56 11.42 8.49
C ARG A 40 1.49 12.49 8.34
N ASP A 41 0.22 12.05 8.26
CA ASP A 41 -0.91 12.98 8.28
C ASP A 41 -0.95 13.73 9.60
N PRO A 42 -1.47 14.98 9.60
CA PRO A 42 -1.70 15.69 10.85
C PRO A 42 -2.60 14.89 11.78
N GLU A 43 -2.39 15.06 13.07
CA GLU A 43 -3.18 14.37 14.08
C GLU A 43 -4.68 14.62 13.86
N HIS A 44 -5.47 13.56 13.97
CA HIS A 44 -6.93 13.57 13.79
C HIS A 44 -7.41 13.92 12.38
N VAL A 45 -6.51 14.00 11.43
CA VAL A 45 -6.86 14.26 10.03
C VAL A 45 -6.26 13.15 9.17
N GLU A 46 -7.10 12.50 8.37
CA GLU A 46 -6.65 11.45 7.46
C GLU A 46 -6.83 11.94 6.03
N PHE A 47 -5.73 12.01 5.29
CA PHE A 47 -5.75 12.35 3.88
C PHE A 47 -5.35 11.13 3.07
N LEU A 48 -6.25 10.69 2.18
CA LEU A 48 -5.90 9.64 1.21
C LEU A 48 -5.52 10.33 -0.09
N GLN A 49 -4.31 10.05 -0.55
CA GLN A 49 -3.72 10.76 -1.66
C GLN A 49 -3.87 9.98 -2.96
N ARG A 50 -4.18 10.67 -4.05
CA ARG A 50 -4.15 10.08 -5.38
C ARG A 50 -2.72 9.65 -5.72
N PRO A 51 -2.52 8.46 -6.34
CA PRO A 51 -1.17 7.92 -6.59
C PRO A 51 -0.19 8.88 -7.25
N VAL A 52 -0.64 9.71 -8.20
CA VAL A 52 0.27 10.60 -8.90
C VAL A 52 0.96 11.57 -7.93
N TYR A 53 0.26 12.02 -6.90
CA TYR A 53 0.84 12.96 -5.94
C TYR A 53 1.81 12.28 -4.99
N THR A 54 1.51 11.04 -4.59
CA THR A 54 2.42 10.26 -3.77
C THR A 54 3.72 9.98 -4.52
N LEU A 55 3.62 9.56 -5.78
CA LEU A 55 4.77 9.23 -6.61
C LEU A 55 5.62 10.46 -6.93
N ALA A 56 4.98 11.59 -7.13
CA ALA A 56 5.70 12.84 -7.44
C ALA A 56 6.43 13.43 -6.23
N GLY A 57 6.00 13.05 -5.01
CA GLY A 57 6.57 13.63 -3.81
C GLY A 57 6.25 15.12 -3.66
N ASN A 58 5.22 15.61 -4.34
CA ASN A 58 4.89 17.05 -4.37
C ASN A 58 4.37 17.57 -3.06
N ARG A 59 3.60 16.77 -2.38
CA ARG A 59 3.27 17.01 -0.99
C ARG A 59 4.24 16.14 -0.26
N PRO A 60 4.84 16.60 0.81
CA PRO A 60 5.99 15.88 1.35
C PRO A 60 5.71 14.38 1.49
N GLY A 61 5.91 13.64 0.42
CA GLY A 61 5.77 12.19 0.38
C GLY A 61 4.36 11.68 0.66
N GLY A 62 4.25 10.53 1.31
CA GLY A 62 2.99 9.91 1.69
C GLY A 62 3.14 9.08 2.94
N ASP A 63 2.02 8.79 3.62
CA ASP A 63 2.00 7.89 4.76
C ASP A 63 1.79 6.44 4.31
N CYS A 64 1.54 5.53 5.27
CA CYS A 64 1.36 4.11 4.92
C CYS A 64 0.14 3.87 4.03
N ASP A 65 -0.95 4.61 4.27
CA ASP A 65 -2.16 4.47 3.45
C ASP A 65 -1.90 4.86 2.00
N ASP A 66 -1.20 5.98 1.80
CA ASP A 66 -0.89 6.47 0.46
C ASP A 66 0.02 5.51 -0.29
N LYS A 67 1.04 4.98 0.38
CA LYS A 67 1.95 4.02 -0.24
C LYS A 67 1.26 2.70 -0.53
N ALA A 68 0.30 2.29 0.32
CA ALA A 68 -0.51 1.10 0.05
C ALA A 68 -1.38 1.31 -1.19
N ILE A 69 -2.03 2.47 -1.33
CA ILE A 69 -2.85 2.78 -2.51
C ILE A 69 -2.00 2.71 -3.78
N VAL A 70 -0.82 3.29 -3.78
CA VAL A 70 0.12 3.22 -4.92
C VAL A 70 0.46 1.77 -5.24
N SER A 71 0.69 0.95 -4.22
CA SER A 71 1.02 -0.46 -4.41
C SER A 71 -0.16 -1.22 -5.03
N GLY A 72 -1.39 -0.95 -4.56
CA GLY A 72 -2.58 -1.53 -5.14
C GLY A 72 -2.78 -1.12 -6.59
N ALA A 73 -2.54 0.15 -6.91
CA ALA A 73 -2.63 0.65 -8.27
C ALA A 73 -1.62 -0.05 -9.20
N TYR A 74 -0.40 -0.28 -8.72
CA TYR A 74 0.60 -1.05 -9.44
C TYR A 74 0.10 -2.47 -9.72
N ALA A 75 -0.48 -3.10 -8.71
CA ALA A 75 -1.01 -4.45 -8.86
C ALA A 75 -2.11 -4.50 -9.93
N ILE A 76 -3.01 -3.51 -9.95
CA ILE A 76 -4.06 -3.44 -10.97
C ILE A 76 -3.45 -3.31 -12.36
N CYS A 77 -2.45 -2.46 -12.53
CA CYS A 77 -1.77 -2.29 -13.83
C CYS A 77 -1.15 -3.61 -14.33
N ASN A 78 -0.77 -4.49 -13.43
CA ASN A 78 -0.12 -5.75 -13.77
C ASN A 78 -1.05 -6.96 -13.64
N GLY A 79 -2.33 -6.75 -13.39
CA GLY A 79 -3.29 -7.85 -13.26
C GLY A 79 -3.06 -8.71 -12.02
N ILE A 80 -2.45 -8.17 -10.98
CA ILE A 80 -2.13 -8.90 -9.75
C ILE A 80 -3.23 -8.68 -8.73
N PRO A 81 -3.94 -9.72 -8.29
CA PRO A 81 -4.89 -9.59 -7.19
C PRO A 81 -4.16 -9.11 -5.93
N PHE A 82 -4.82 -8.26 -5.15
CA PHE A 82 -4.19 -7.73 -3.94
C PHE A 82 -5.23 -7.51 -2.86
N ARG A 83 -4.73 -7.35 -1.65
CA ARG A 83 -5.56 -6.96 -0.51
C ARG A 83 -4.80 -5.95 0.34
N PHE A 84 -5.53 -5.04 0.97
CA PHE A 84 -4.97 -4.16 1.98
C PHE A 84 -5.17 -4.82 3.34
N VAL A 85 -4.12 -4.79 4.14
CA VAL A 85 -4.15 -5.36 5.49
C VAL A 85 -3.81 -4.29 6.51
N ALA A 86 -4.62 -4.22 7.56
CA ALA A 86 -4.33 -3.37 8.70
C ALA A 86 -3.67 -4.21 9.78
N MET A 87 -2.69 -3.64 10.45
CA MET A 87 -1.95 -4.37 11.46
C MET A 87 -1.49 -3.44 12.58
N GLY A 88 -1.06 -4.02 13.69
CA GLY A 88 -0.60 -3.23 14.82
C GLY A 88 0.39 -4.01 15.67
N ARG A 89 1.18 -3.24 16.43
CA ARG A 89 2.25 -3.79 17.25
C ARG A 89 1.75 -4.53 18.48
N TYR A 90 0.72 -3.97 19.12
CA TYR A 90 0.29 -4.44 20.43
C TYR A 90 -1.10 -5.06 20.37
N LYS A 91 -1.27 -6.17 21.05
CA LYS A 91 -2.50 -6.94 21.08
C LYS A 91 -3.71 -6.12 21.56
N ASP A 92 -3.49 -5.22 22.51
CA ASP A 92 -4.57 -4.47 23.16
C ASP A 92 -4.78 -3.08 22.53
N LYS A 93 -4.06 -2.75 21.47
CA LYS A 93 -4.13 -1.43 20.84
C LYS A 93 -4.80 -1.52 19.48
N PRO A 94 -5.40 -0.43 19.01
CA PRO A 94 -5.98 -0.41 17.66
C PRO A 94 -4.92 -0.71 16.59
N LEU A 95 -5.38 -1.26 15.47
CA LEU A 95 -4.53 -1.42 14.30
C LEU A 95 -4.23 -0.03 13.73
N HIS A 96 -2.97 0.23 13.44
CA HIS A 96 -2.53 1.58 13.08
C HIS A 96 -1.66 1.65 11.83
N HIS A 97 -1.35 0.51 11.22
CA HIS A 97 -0.50 0.44 10.04
C HIS A 97 -1.24 -0.30 8.94
N VAL A 98 -1.10 0.17 7.70
CA VAL A 98 -1.72 -0.46 6.53
C VAL A 98 -0.65 -0.78 5.52
N ALA A 99 -0.74 -1.97 4.93
CA ALA A 99 0.14 -2.40 3.86
C ALA A 99 -0.66 -3.23 2.86
N THR A 100 0.02 -3.71 1.85
CA THR A 100 -0.58 -4.48 0.76
C THR A 100 0.00 -5.88 0.73
N ASP A 101 -0.82 -6.86 0.38
CA ASP A 101 -0.36 -8.19 0.01
C ASP A 101 -0.71 -8.41 -1.45
N PHE A 102 0.23 -8.92 -2.23
CA PHE A 102 0.01 -9.33 -3.63
C PHE A 102 -0.19 -10.83 -3.70
N TYR A 103 -1.13 -11.29 -4.51
CA TYR A 103 -1.31 -12.71 -4.75
C TYR A 103 -0.48 -13.12 -5.97
N LEU A 104 0.64 -13.78 -5.74
CA LEU A 104 1.59 -14.16 -6.77
C LEU A 104 1.98 -15.62 -6.60
N ASN A 105 1.98 -16.37 -7.71
CA ASN A 105 2.45 -17.75 -7.71
C ASN A 105 1.76 -18.62 -6.66
N GLY A 106 0.46 -18.39 -6.47
CA GLY A 106 -0.35 -19.20 -5.56
C GLY A 106 -0.25 -18.84 -4.09
N SER A 107 0.39 -17.74 -3.74
CA SER A 107 0.48 -17.34 -2.34
C SER A 107 0.48 -15.82 -2.19
N TRP A 108 0.21 -15.37 -0.97
CA TRP A 108 0.25 -13.94 -0.66
C TRP A 108 1.66 -13.49 -0.33
N LEU A 109 2.14 -12.49 -1.05
CA LEU A 109 3.43 -11.86 -0.82
C LEU A 109 3.18 -10.51 -0.15
N HIS A 110 3.76 -10.31 1.02
CA HIS A 110 3.64 -9.04 1.72
C HIS A 110 4.46 -7.97 1.00
N PHE A 111 3.81 -6.84 0.70
CA PHE A 111 4.42 -5.75 -0.07
C PHE A 111 4.18 -4.46 0.70
N ASP A 112 5.17 -4.07 1.50
CA ASP A 112 5.06 -2.91 2.39
C ASP A 112 6.27 -2.00 2.27
N PRO A 113 6.28 -1.09 1.28
CA PRO A 113 7.40 -0.18 1.08
C PRO A 113 7.28 1.12 1.87
N THR A 114 6.72 1.05 3.08
CA THR A 114 6.46 2.27 3.86
C THR A 114 7.73 2.93 4.38
N TYR A 115 8.60 2.17 5.00
CA TYR A 115 9.81 2.71 5.64
C TYR A 115 11.07 2.26 4.91
N SER A 116 12.12 3.05 5.02
CA SER A 116 13.36 2.84 4.26
C SER A 116 14.08 1.55 4.61
N ASP A 117 13.85 0.97 5.79
CA ASP A 117 14.50 -0.25 6.23
C ASP A 117 13.66 -1.52 6.00
N GLN A 118 12.49 -1.38 5.40
CA GLN A 118 11.64 -2.54 5.14
C GLN A 118 12.12 -3.35 3.95
N VAL A 119 11.83 -4.65 3.99
CA VAL A 119 12.21 -5.61 2.97
C VAL A 119 10.95 -6.27 2.43
N MET A 120 10.85 -6.39 1.11
CA MET A 120 9.71 -7.03 0.47
C MET A 120 9.54 -8.45 0.99
N GLY A 121 8.31 -8.80 1.33
CA GLY A 121 7.97 -10.11 1.87
C GLY A 121 8.00 -10.20 3.38
N LYS A 122 8.52 -9.20 4.07
CA LYS A 122 8.60 -9.22 5.54
C LYS A 122 7.58 -8.30 6.17
N TYR A 123 6.89 -8.83 7.19
CA TYR A 123 5.92 -8.06 7.97
C TYR A 123 6.64 -7.16 8.97
N LEU A 124 6.19 -5.91 9.05
CA LEU A 124 6.68 -4.98 10.07
C LEU A 124 6.15 -5.35 11.45
N PHE A 125 4.91 -5.87 11.51
CA PHE A 125 4.24 -6.27 12.74
C PHE A 125 3.78 -7.72 12.63
N PRO A 126 3.43 -8.38 13.77
CA PRO A 126 3.02 -9.79 13.72
C PRO A 126 1.85 -10.01 12.76
N PRO A 127 1.98 -10.92 11.77
CA PRO A 127 0.92 -11.13 10.78
C PRO A 127 -0.36 -11.71 11.37
N GLU A 128 -0.29 -12.43 12.47
CA GLU A 128 -1.49 -12.98 13.13
C GLU A 128 -2.39 -11.89 13.70
N ARG A 129 -1.93 -10.66 13.76
CA ARG A 129 -2.74 -9.52 14.17
C ARG A 129 -3.21 -8.67 13.00
N SER A 130 -2.99 -9.14 11.78
CA SER A 130 -3.43 -8.41 10.60
C SER A 130 -4.91 -8.67 10.30
N MET A 131 -5.56 -7.71 9.67
CA MET A 131 -6.94 -7.81 9.23
C MET A 131 -7.07 -7.27 7.83
N VAL A 132 -7.71 -8.03 6.94
CA VAL A 132 -7.99 -7.57 5.59
C VAL A 132 -9.07 -6.49 5.66
N ILE A 133 -8.78 -5.31 5.10
CA ILE A 133 -9.70 -4.18 5.11
C ILE A 133 -10.21 -3.81 3.72
N GLY A 134 -9.64 -4.37 2.68
CA GLY A 134 -10.07 -4.17 1.31
C GLY A 134 -9.38 -5.17 0.40
N GLN A 135 -10.00 -5.48 -0.75
CA GLN A 135 -9.46 -6.52 -1.63
C GLN A 135 -9.90 -6.29 -3.07
N TRP A 136 -9.03 -6.63 -4.01
CA TRP A 136 -9.31 -6.66 -5.43
C TRP A 136 -8.88 -8.02 -5.98
N ASN A 137 -9.81 -8.71 -6.67
CA ASN A 137 -9.61 -10.08 -7.09
C ASN A 137 -9.19 -10.22 -8.56
N GLY A 138 -8.80 -9.15 -9.18
CA GLY A 138 -8.33 -9.20 -10.55
C GLY A 138 -9.41 -8.96 -11.61
N THR A 139 -10.57 -8.51 -11.20
CA THR A 139 -11.67 -8.29 -12.16
C THR A 139 -12.13 -6.85 -12.21
#